data_0003ba3c8b411f171f103f3651224824
#
_entry.id   0003ba3c8b411f171f103f3651224824
#
_cell.length_a   1.000
_cell.length_b   1.000
_cell.length_c   1.000
_cell.angle_alpha   90.00
_cell.angle_beta   90.00
_cell.angle_gamma   90.00
#
_symmetry.space_group_name_H-M   'P 1'
#
loop_
_entity.id
_entity.type
_entity.pdbx_description
1 polymer ?
#
loop_
_entity_poly.entity_id
_entity_poly.type
_entity_poly.pdbx_seq_one_letter_code
_entity_poly.pdbx_strand_id
1 'polypeptide(L)'
;MQRARPDPRSALIALSITEIASWGTLYYAFPVSLPSIVRATGWPTTATMCAFSLGLITSAVAGIPVGRLLDRYGPRWVMSSGSVLGCLSLVAVATAPRLAWFTAAWALVGIAQSMALYPPAFAALTRWYGPRRLRPLTLLSLAGGLASVVFAPVTALLVRHLGWRATFLLLAAVLLVIATPLHWFCLRLPWPGTASPRSGTAFSDIRPVVLSREFTLLATALALAALSLYATTLNLVPFLIERGLDTATAAAGLSLCGVGQILGRLGYPTLTRRTSPHHRMAVLLASGALSIALLALVPGPVPLLFAGAVATGAVRGMFTLLQATAVSDRWGTGRYATLNAFATAPAAAALAAAPAAGALLAAALSGYSGAFLVLAVLVTCGAGLASAAGDGRP
;
A
#
# COMPACT_ATOMS: atom_id res chain seq x y z
N MET A 1 7.74 -41.50 -15.64
CA MET A 1 7.92 -40.18 -16.27
C MET A 1 7.57 -39.10 -15.25
N GLN A 2 8.56 -38.50 -14.58
CA GLN A 2 8.36 -37.31 -13.74
C GLN A 2 7.99 -36.17 -14.69
N ARG A 3 6.73 -35.75 -14.70
CA ARG A 3 6.33 -34.51 -15.38
C ARG A 3 7.18 -33.36 -14.79
N ALA A 4 8.00 -32.74 -15.63
CA ALA A 4 8.80 -31.59 -15.25
C ALA A 4 7.88 -30.62 -14.48
N ARG A 5 8.24 -30.27 -13.23
CA ARG A 5 7.50 -29.27 -12.46
C ARG A 5 7.56 -27.97 -13.25
N PRO A 6 6.41 -27.40 -13.62
CA PRO A 6 6.40 -26.13 -14.37
C PRO A 6 7.18 -25.07 -13.58
N ASP A 7 8.11 -24.40 -14.24
CA ASP A 7 8.98 -23.40 -13.61
C ASP A 7 8.14 -22.18 -13.16
N PRO A 8 8.14 -21.82 -11.87
CA PRO A 8 7.37 -20.68 -11.37
C PRO A 8 7.95 -19.32 -11.79
N ARG A 9 9.03 -19.28 -12.57
CA ARG A 9 9.65 -18.00 -13.03
C ARG A 9 8.73 -17.22 -13.93
N SER A 10 8.03 -17.87 -14.86
CA SER A 10 7.07 -17.20 -15.74
C SER A 10 5.91 -16.56 -14.95
N ALA A 11 5.43 -17.26 -13.92
CA ALA A 11 4.42 -16.71 -13.01
C ALA A 11 4.95 -15.52 -12.21
N LEU A 12 6.20 -15.56 -11.74
CA LEU A 12 6.82 -14.41 -11.05
C LEU A 12 6.94 -13.19 -11.96
N ILE A 13 7.38 -13.37 -13.21
CA ILE A 13 7.47 -12.27 -14.18
C ILE A 13 6.08 -11.71 -14.48
N ALA A 14 5.09 -12.56 -14.73
CA ALA A 14 3.73 -12.13 -14.97
C ALA A 14 3.15 -11.36 -13.79
N LEU A 15 3.31 -11.88 -12.55
CA LEU A 15 2.88 -11.21 -11.34
C LEU A 15 3.60 -9.87 -11.16
N SER A 16 4.90 -9.77 -11.46
CA SER A 16 5.64 -8.51 -11.36
C SER A 16 5.08 -7.45 -12.31
N ILE A 17 4.76 -7.82 -13.56
CA ILE A 17 4.14 -6.90 -14.54
C ILE A 17 2.73 -6.51 -14.08
N THR A 18 1.93 -7.48 -13.66
CA THR A 18 0.54 -7.21 -13.25
C THR A 18 0.46 -6.42 -11.95
N GLU A 19 1.40 -6.59 -11.01
CA GLU A 19 1.47 -5.76 -9.80
C GLU A 19 1.79 -4.30 -10.13
N ILE A 20 2.74 -4.04 -11.06
CA ILE A 20 3.01 -2.66 -11.52
C ILE A 20 1.73 -2.06 -12.12
N ALA A 21 1.06 -2.79 -13.02
CA ALA A 21 -0.17 -2.33 -13.67
C ALA A 21 -1.31 -2.12 -12.65
N SER A 22 -1.56 -3.11 -11.78
CA SER A 22 -2.69 -3.06 -10.84
C SER A 22 -2.50 -1.99 -9.77
N TRP A 23 -1.31 -1.85 -9.17
CA TRP A 23 -1.02 -0.75 -8.25
C TRP A 23 -1.10 0.61 -8.94
N GLY A 24 -0.58 0.70 -10.18
CA GLY A 24 -0.63 1.91 -10.96
C GLY A 24 -2.06 2.38 -11.22
N THR A 25 -2.90 1.48 -11.73
CA THR A 25 -4.26 1.79 -12.18
C THR A 25 -5.26 1.89 -11.03
N LEU A 26 -5.22 0.94 -10.07
CA LEU A 26 -6.21 0.86 -9.00
C LEU A 26 -5.87 1.72 -7.77
N TYR A 27 -4.63 2.21 -7.67
CA TYR A 27 -4.19 2.94 -6.49
C TYR A 27 -3.51 4.28 -6.82
N TYR A 28 -2.37 4.28 -7.53
CA TYR A 28 -1.57 5.48 -7.73
C TYR A 28 -2.17 6.48 -8.74
N ALA A 29 -3.03 6.05 -9.65
CA ALA A 29 -3.71 6.93 -10.58
C ALA A 29 -4.65 7.91 -9.88
N PHE A 30 -5.27 7.53 -8.76
CA PHE A 30 -6.24 8.37 -8.08
C PHE A 30 -5.66 9.69 -7.55
N PRO A 31 -4.59 9.71 -6.70
CA PRO A 31 -4.06 10.95 -6.16
C PRO A 31 -3.59 11.93 -7.26
N VAL A 32 -3.08 11.42 -8.38
CA VAL A 32 -2.67 12.25 -9.53
C VAL A 32 -3.88 12.83 -10.26
N SER A 33 -4.96 12.08 -10.38
CA SER A 33 -6.19 12.51 -11.07
C SER A 33 -7.10 13.41 -10.21
N LEU A 34 -6.92 13.40 -8.88
CA LEU A 34 -7.80 14.08 -7.93
C LEU A 34 -8.03 15.57 -8.26
N PRO A 35 -7.01 16.39 -8.57
CA PRO A 35 -7.24 17.81 -8.89
C PRO A 35 -8.08 18.00 -10.14
N SER A 36 -7.93 17.12 -11.13
CA SER A 36 -8.74 17.16 -12.36
C SER A 36 -10.19 16.72 -12.10
N ILE A 37 -10.40 15.72 -11.27
CA ILE A 37 -11.72 15.26 -10.86
C ILE A 37 -12.46 16.39 -10.15
N VAL A 38 -11.85 16.99 -9.11
CA VAL A 38 -12.44 18.07 -8.31
C VAL A 38 -12.78 19.29 -9.20
N ARG A 39 -11.87 19.72 -10.08
CA ARG A 39 -12.14 20.84 -11.00
C ARG A 39 -13.26 20.56 -11.99
N ALA A 40 -13.33 19.34 -12.52
CA ALA A 40 -14.33 19.00 -13.53
C ALA A 40 -15.72 18.74 -12.96
N THR A 41 -15.81 18.32 -11.71
CA THR A 41 -17.11 17.89 -11.09
C THR A 41 -17.62 18.88 -10.06
N GLY A 42 -16.75 19.73 -9.49
CA GLY A 42 -17.08 20.60 -8.36
C GLY A 42 -17.24 19.83 -7.03
N TRP A 43 -16.92 18.54 -6.97
CA TRP A 43 -17.04 17.78 -5.73
C TRP A 43 -15.98 18.20 -4.71
N PRO A 44 -16.32 18.25 -3.40
CA PRO A 44 -15.34 18.57 -2.37
C PRO A 44 -14.18 17.58 -2.38
N THR A 45 -12.95 18.08 -2.28
CA THR A 45 -11.73 17.25 -2.25
C THR A 45 -11.80 16.18 -1.16
N THR A 46 -12.25 16.57 0.05
CA THR A 46 -12.41 15.65 1.19
C THR A 46 -13.38 14.51 0.86
N ALA A 47 -14.56 14.82 0.28
CA ALA A 47 -15.54 13.81 -0.06
C ALA A 47 -15.03 12.85 -1.16
N THR A 48 -14.28 13.37 -2.13
CA THR A 48 -13.64 12.58 -3.17
C THR A 48 -12.55 11.65 -2.59
N MET A 49 -11.76 12.14 -1.63
CA MET A 49 -10.80 11.31 -0.88
C MET A 49 -11.47 10.27 0.01
N CYS A 50 -12.61 10.58 0.63
CA CYS A 50 -13.41 9.62 1.41
C CYS A 50 -13.90 8.45 0.53
N ALA A 51 -14.27 8.70 -0.73
CA ALA A 51 -14.63 7.64 -1.66
C ALA A 51 -13.46 6.66 -1.90
N PHE A 52 -12.25 7.17 -2.07
CA PHE A 52 -11.05 6.34 -2.19
C PHE A 52 -10.74 5.56 -0.90
N SER A 53 -10.85 6.22 0.27
CA SER A 53 -10.70 5.55 1.57
C SER A 53 -11.71 4.42 1.75
N LEU A 54 -12.97 4.61 1.34
CA LEU A 54 -13.98 3.55 1.36
C LEU A 54 -13.55 2.36 0.50
N GLY A 55 -12.95 2.60 -0.66
CA GLY A 55 -12.33 1.55 -1.48
C GLY A 55 -11.29 0.75 -0.70
N LEU A 56 -10.37 1.43 0.01
CA LEU A 56 -9.35 0.75 0.81
C LEU A 56 -9.94 -0.04 1.99
N ILE A 57 -10.95 0.51 2.66
CA ILE A 57 -11.69 -0.21 3.72
C ILE A 57 -12.35 -1.45 3.14
N THR A 58 -13.03 -1.31 2.00
CA THR A 58 -13.68 -2.44 1.31
C THR A 58 -12.65 -3.49 0.90
N SER A 59 -11.46 -3.07 0.43
CA SER A 59 -10.36 -3.98 0.12
C SER A 59 -9.91 -4.80 1.33
N ALA A 60 -9.76 -4.15 2.48
CA ALA A 60 -9.37 -4.81 3.72
C ALA A 60 -10.43 -5.84 4.18
N VAL A 61 -11.71 -5.47 4.16
CA VAL A 61 -12.83 -6.33 4.54
C VAL A 61 -12.99 -7.50 3.55
N ALA A 62 -12.94 -7.20 2.25
CA ALA A 62 -13.05 -8.20 1.19
C ALA A 62 -11.86 -9.18 1.17
N GLY A 63 -10.71 -8.78 1.70
CA GLY A 63 -9.53 -9.64 1.81
C GLY A 63 -9.81 -10.96 2.54
N ILE A 64 -10.72 -10.98 3.52
CA ILE A 64 -11.09 -12.20 4.27
C ILE A 64 -11.80 -13.22 3.37
N PRO A 65 -12.94 -12.92 2.72
CA PRO A 65 -13.59 -13.86 1.82
C PRO A 65 -12.73 -14.17 0.58
N VAL A 66 -11.99 -13.20 0.05
CA VAL A 66 -11.08 -13.40 -1.09
C VAL A 66 -9.97 -14.40 -0.73
N GLY A 67 -9.43 -14.36 0.48
CA GLY A 67 -8.48 -15.37 0.97
C GLY A 67 -9.05 -16.78 0.92
N ARG A 68 -10.31 -16.98 1.32
CA ARG A 68 -10.99 -18.28 1.24
C ARG A 68 -11.22 -18.71 -0.22
N LEU A 69 -11.60 -17.78 -1.10
CA LEU A 69 -11.75 -18.06 -2.53
C LEU A 69 -10.41 -18.43 -3.15
N LEU A 70 -9.33 -17.74 -2.77
CA LEU A 70 -7.97 -18.04 -3.20
C LEU A 70 -7.54 -19.46 -2.79
N ASP A 71 -7.80 -19.83 -1.54
CA ASP A 71 -7.49 -21.19 -1.06
C ASP A 71 -8.23 -22.26 -1.85
N ARG A 72 -9.50 -22.02 -2.20
CA ARG A 72 -10.36 -22.97 -2.91
C ARG A 72 -10.08 -23.03 -4.41
N TYR A 73 -9.97 -21.89 -5.07
CA TYR A 73 -9.93 -21.80 -6.54
C TYR A 73 -8.55 -21.48 -7.11
N GLY A 74 -7.60 -21.05 -6.26
CA GLY A 74 -6.25 -20.66 -6.67
C GLY A 74 -6.15 -19.26 -7.27
N PRO A 75 -4.89 -18.79 -7.46
CA PRO A 75 -4.62 -17.41 -7.87
C PRO A 75 -5.10 -17.11 -9.30
N ARG A 76 -5.09 -18.09 -10.20
CA ARG A 76 -5.53 -17.91 -11.60
C ARG A 76 -6.94 -17.34 -11.68
N TRP A 77 -7.91 -17.98 -11.02
CA TRP A 77 -9.30 -17.56 -11.05
C TRP A 77 -9.53 -16.26 -10.29
N VAL A 78 -8.97 -16.16 -9.08
CA VAL A 78 -9.17 -14.99 -8.21
C VAL A 78 -8.54 -13.74 -8.82
N MET A 79 -7.29 -13.80 -9.29
CA MET A 79 -6.62 -12.61 -9.82
C MET A 79 -7.15 -12.22 -11.21
N SER A 80 -7.52 -13.19 -12.05
CA SER A 80 -8.16 -12.86 -13.35
C SER A 80 -9.52 -12.20 -13.17
N SER A 81 -10.38 -12.75 -12.32
CA SER A 81 -11.68 -12.13 -12.00
C SER A 81 -11.52 -10.77 -11.31
N GLY A 82 -10.48 -10.63 -10.46
CA GLY A 82 -10.12 -9.35 -9.84
C GLY A 82 -9.71 -8.29 -10.87
N SER A 83 -8.95 -8.67 -11.91
CA SER A 83 -8.58 -7.74 -12.98
C SER A 83 -9.77 -7.32 -13.84
N VAL A 84 -10.67 -8.26 -14.16
CA VAL A 84 -11.92 -7.94 -14.86
C VAL A 84 -12.82 -7.03 -14.02
N LEU A 85 -12.99 -7.36 -12.73
CA LEU A 85 -13.75 -6.51 -11.81
C LEU A 85 -13.11 -5.11 -11.70
N GLY A 86 -11.78 -5.03 -11.65
CA GLY A 86 -11.04 -3.76 -11.65
C GLY A 86 -11.31 -2.94 -12.91
N CYS A 87 -11.27 -3.58 -14.09
CA CYS A 87 -11.64 -2.93 -15.34
C CYS A 87 -13.07 -2.36 -15.27
N LEU A 88 -14.07 -3.18 -14.92
CA LEU A 88 -15.48 -2.75 -14.83
C LEU A 88 -15.66 -1.64 -13.79
N SER A 89 -14.97 -1.73 -12.66
CA SER A 89 -15.03 -0.72 -11.60
C SER A 89 -14.42 0.61 -12.05
N LEU A 90 -13.28 0.60 -12.78
CA LEU A 90 -12.69 1.83 -13.32
C LEU A 90 -13.56 2.44 -14.43
N VAL A 91 -14.25 1.64 -15.23
CA VAL A 91 -15.28 2.13 -16.16
C VAL A 91 -16.41 2.82 -15.38
N ALA A 92 -16.90 2.20 -14.29
CA ALA A 92 -17.92 2.80 -13.44
C ALA A 92 -17.43 4.11 -12.77
N VAL A 93 -16.17 4.20 -12.38
CA VAL A 93 -15.54 5.45 -11.91
C VAL A 93 -15.55 6.50 -13.01
N ALA A 94 -15.12 6.16 -14.21
CA ALA A 94 -15.02 7.08 -15.35
C ALA A 94 -16.37 7.63 -15.79
N THR A 95 -17.43 6.82 -15.67
CA THR A 95 -18.81 7.18 -16.09
C THR A 95 -19.64 7.79 -14.96
N ALA A 96 -19.04 8.00 -13.76
CA ALA A 96 -19.76 8.49 -12.60
C ALA A 96 -20.46 9.87 -12.86
N PRO A 97 -21.81 9.95 -12.78
CA PRO A 97 -22.54 11.21 -12.97
C PRO A 97 -22.60 12.03 -11.66
N ARG A 98 -22.45 11.39 -10.51
CA ARG A 98 -22.57 12.00 -9.18
C ARG A 98 -21.64 11.33 -8.17
N LEU A 99 -21.33 12.05 -7.09
CA LEU A 99 -20.40 11.59 -6.06
C LEU A 99 -20.80 10.25 -5.42
N ALA A 100 -22.10 10.01 -5.18
CA ALA A 100 -22.56 8.74 -4.61
C ALA A 100 -22.25 7.53 -5.53
N TRP A 101 -22.41 7.68 -6.84
CA TRP A 101 -22.01 6.67 -7.82
C TRP A 101 -20.50 6.44 -7.80
N PHE A 102 -19.72 7.54 -7.81
CA PHE A 102 -18.27 7.50 -7.73
C PHE A 102 -17.80 6.76 -6.47
N THR A 103 -18.43 7.02 -5.33
CA THR A 103 -18.13 6.36 -4.05
C THR A 103 -18.44 4.86 -4.11
N ALA A 104 -19.58 4.47 -4.67
CA ALA A 104 -19.94 3.06 -4.86
C ALA A 104 -18.97 2.36 -5.82
N ALA A 105 -18.56 3.02 -6.90
CA ALA A 105 -17.58 2.49 -7.84
C ALA A 105 -16.22 2.28 -7.17
N TRP A 106 -15.77 3.18 -6.29
CA TRP A 106 -14.54 2.99 -5.51
C TRP A 106 -14.64 1.83 -4.51
N ALA A 107 -15.80 1.58 -3.92
CA ALA A 107 -15.98 0.37 -3.11
C ALA A 107 -15.79 -0.91 -3.94
N LEU A 108 -16.26 -0.95 -5.20
CA LEU A 108 -15.99 -2.07 -6.12
C LEU A 108 -14.50 -2.16 -6.51
N VAL A 109 -13.84 -1.01 -6.75
CA VAL A 109 -12.38 -0.97 -6.95
C VAL A 109 -11.67 -1.60 -5.75
N GLY A 110 -12.12 -1.36 -4.52
CA GLY A 110 -11.56 -1.97 -3.32
C GLY A 110 -11.67 -3.50 -3.32
N ILE A 111 -12.79 -4.07 -3.75
CA ILE A 111 -12.92 -5.53 -3.91
C ILE A 111 -11.91 -6.02 -4.94
N ALA A 112 -11.79 -5.36 -6.09
CA ALA A 112 -10.83 -5.70 -7.12
C ALA A 112 -9.36 -5.62 -6.61
N GLN A 113 -9.04 -4.62 -5.79
CA GLN A 113 -7.74 -4.49 -5.14
C GLN A 113 -7.41 -5.71 -4.27
N SER A 114 -8.35 -6.19 -3.45
CA SER A 114 -8.14 -7.37 -2.61
C SER A 114 -7.88 -8.65 -3.41
N MET A 115 -8.36 -8.71 -4.67
CA MET A 115 -8.22 -9.85 -5.56
C MET A 115 -7.01 -9.79 -6.48
N ALA A 116 -6.46 -8.59 -6.76
CA ALA A 116 -5.45 -8.38 -7.81
C ALA A 116 -4.14 -7.76 -7.32
N LEU A 117 -4.04 -7.30 -6.05
CA LEU A 117 -2.82 -6.75 -5.48
C LEU A 117 -2.02 -7.79 -4.68
N TYR A 118 -1.05 -7.36 -3.89
CA TYR A 118 -0.08 -8.20 -3.18
C TYR A 118 -0.63 -9.43 -2.45
N PRO A 119 -1.76 -9.39 -1.70
CA PRO A 119 -2.13 -10.55 -0.89
C PRO A 119 -2.26 -11.85 -1.67
N PRO A 120 -3.02 -11.95 -2.78
CA PRO A 120 -3.11 -13.18 -3.57
C PRO A 120 -1.79 -13.53 -4.29
N ALA A 121 -1.04 -12.53 -4.77
CA ALA A 121 0.24 -12.76 -5.42
C ALA A 121 1.29 -13.32 -4.46
N PHE A 122 1.38 -12.79 -3.24
CA PHE A 122 2.27 -13.31 -2.19
C PHE A 122 1.88 -14.72 -1.76
N ALA A 123 0.60 -15.00 -1.62
CA ALA A 123 0.13 -16.35 -1.29
C ALA A 123 0.52 -17.35 -2.38
N ALA A 124 0.36 -16.98 -3.66
CA ALA A 124 0.76 -17.80 -4.80
C ALA A 124 2.25 -18.11 -4.80
N LEU A 125 3.11 -17.07 -4.71
CA LEU A 125 4.55 -17.26 -4.68
C LEU A 125 5.01 -18.03 -3.45
N THR A 126 4.40 -17.81 -2.30
CA THR A 126 4.72 -18.55 -1.08
C THR A 126 4.47 -20.04 -1.24
N ARG A 127 3.36 -20.43 -1.88
CA ARG A 127 3.05 -21.85 -2.15
C ARG A 127 3.97 -22.46 -3.21
N TRP A 128 4.23 -21.77 -4.30
CA TRP A 128 4.99 -22.30 -5.41
C TRP A 128 6.49 -22.42 -5.13
N TYR A 129 7.05 -21.45 -4.38
CA TYR A 129 8.49 -21.44 -4.05
C TYR A 129 8.82 -22.09 -2.69
N GLY A 130 7.83 -22.31 -1.82
CA GLY A 130 8.03 -22.94 -0.50
C GLY A 130 9.12 -22.28 0.33
N PRO A 131 10.16 -23.04 0.78
CA PRO A 131 11.24 -22.47 1.61
C PRO A 131 12.05 -21.37 0.89
N ARG A 132 12.10 -21.40 -0.45
CA ARG A 132 12.87 -20.42 -1.25
C ARG A 132 12.07 -19.15 -1.62
N ARG A 133 10.92 -18.91 -0.97
CA ARG A 133 9.98 -17.81 -1.28
C ARG A 133 10.52 -16.42 -1.10
N LEU A 134 11.52 -16.20 -0.24
CA LEU A 134 11.97 -14.86 0.16
C LEU A 134 12.40 -14.00 -1.04
N ARG A 135 13.24 -14.54 -1.92
CA ARG A 135 13.70 -13.81 -3.12
C ARG A 135 12.55 -13.42 -4.07
N PRO A 136 11.66 -14.35 -4.48
CA PRO A 136 10.49 -13.99 -5.30
C PRO A 136 9.57 -12.95 -4.65
N LEU A 137 9.30 -13.04 -3.35
CA LEU A 137 8.50 -12.04 -2.63
C LEU A 137 9.15 -10.66 -2.62
N THR A 138 10.48 -10.61 -2.43
CA THR A 138 11.24 -9.35 -2.49
C THR A 138 11.17 -8.75 -3.89
N LEU A 139 11.43 -9.55 -4.95
CA LEU A 139 11.36 -9.08 -6.34
C LEU A 139 9.97 -8.55 -6.68
N LEU A 140 8.91 -9.27 -6.30
CA LEU A 140 7.54 -8.82 -6.52
C LEU A 140 7.25 -7.50 -5.80
N SER A 141 7.71 -7.36 -4.56
CA SER A 141 7.51 -6.14 -3.79
C SER A 141 8.25 -4.93 -4.38
N LEU A 142 9.45 -5.16 -4.93
CA LEU A 142 10.19 -4.13 -5.66
C LEU A 142 9.48 -3.74 -6.95
N ALA A 143 8.97 -4.73 -7.70
CA ALA A 143 8.20 -4.46 -8.92
C ALA A 143 6.97 -3.59 -8.63
N GLY A 144 6.14 -3.96 -7.65
CA GLY A 144 5.00 -3.11 -7.27
C GLY A 144 5.41 -1.74 -6.73
N GLY A 145 6.62 -1.61 -6.17
CA GLY A 145 7.19 -0.30 -5.81
C GLY A 145 7.46 0.61 -7.02
N LEU A 146 7.68 0.05 -8.20
CA LEU A 146 7.82 0.82 -9.45
C LEU A 146 6.49 1.39 -9.97
N ALA A 147 5.36 0.94 -9.44
CA ALA A 147 4.05 1.37 -9.94
C ALA A 147 3.87 2.90 -9.87
N SER A 148 4.25 3.54 -8.76
CA SER A 148 4.16 5.01 -8.64
C SER A 148 5.16 5.72 -9.56
N VAL A 149 6.35 5.15 -9.76
CA VAL A 149 7.37 5.72 -10.64
C VAL A 149 6.90 5.76 -12.09
N VAL A 150 6.23 4.70 -12.54
CA VAL A 150 5.73 4.57 -13.92
C VAL A 150 4.38 5.27 -14.09
N PHE A 151 3.42 4.98 -13.22
CA PHE A 151 2.03 5.40 -13.45
C PHE A 151 1.72 6.82 -13.00
N ALA A 152 2.49 7.44 -12.09
CA ALA A 152 2.23 8.82 -11.73
C ALA A 152 2.47 9.78 -12.93
N PRO A 153 3.62 9.76 -13.63
CA PRO A 153 3.82 10.62 -14.79
C PRO A 153 2.92 10.23 -15.97
N VAL A 154 2.69 8.92 -16.21
CA VAL A 154 1.77 8.46 -17.26
C VAL A 154 0.36 8.97 -17.00
N THR A 155 -0.15 8.83 -15.78
CA THR A 155 -1.48 9.35 -15.41
C THR A 155 -1.56 10.86 -15.55
N ALA A 156 -0.55 11.61 -15.11
CA ALA A 156 -0.52 13.07 -15.25
C ALA A 156 -0.59 13.49 -16.72
N LEU A 157 0.18 12.83 -17.60
CA LEU A 157 0.16 13.06 -19.04
C LEU A 157 -1.22 12.77 -19.65
N LEU A 158 -1.80 11.61 -19.33
CA LEU A 158 -3.12 11.23 -19.83
C LEU A 158 -4.22 12.18 -19.34
N VAL A 159 -4.21 12.55 -18.07
CA VAL A 159 -5.18 13.49 -17.49
C VAL A 159 -5.08 14.88 -18.14
N ARG A 160 -3.86 15.34 -18.45
CA ARG A 160 -3.62 16.63 -19.10
C ARG A 160 -4.21 16.68 -20.51
N HIS A 161 -4.05 15.60 -21.30
CA HIS A 161 -4.45 15.58 -22.72
C HIS A 161 -5.88 15.08 -22.94
N LEU A 162 -6.36 14.15 -22.14
CA LEU A 162 -7.63 13.45 -22.36
C LEU A 162 -8.66 13.70 -21.26
N GLY A 163 -8.26 14.34 -20.17
CA GLY A 163 -9.08 14.50 -18.98
C GLY A 163 -9.19 13.19 -18.16
N TRP A 164 -9.69 13.32 -16.93
CA TRP A 164 -9.69 12.21 -15.97
C TRP A 164 -10.58 11.01 -16.40
N ARG A 165 -11.74 11.26 -17.05
CA ARG A 165 -12.66 10.19 -17.45
C ARG A 165 -12.04 9.26 -18.49
N ALA A 166 -11.49 9.81 -19.58
CA ALA A 166 -10.82 9.03 -20.60
C ALA A 166 -9.55 8.35 -20.07
N THR A 167 -8.83 8.99 -19.14
CA THR A 167 -7.69 8.38 -18.44
C THR A 167 -8.13 7.11 -17.70
N PHE A 168 -9.19 7.14 -16.89
CA PHE A 168 -9.65 5.95 -16.19
C PHE A 168 -10.17 4.85 -17.14
N LEU A 169 -10.74 5.19 -18.30
CA LEU A 169 -11.10 4.21 -19.33
C LEU A 169 -9.86 3.53 -19.93
N LEU A 170 -8.80 4.29 -20.21
CA LEU A 170 -7.53 3.71 -20.69
C LEU A 170 -6.87 2.82 -19.61
N LEU A 171 -6.89 3.25 -18.35
CA LEU A 171 -6.38 2.45 -17.25
C LEU A 171 -7.20 1.15 -17.05
N ALA A 172 -8.52 1.21 -17.28
CA ALA A 172 -9.38 0.02 -17.33
C ALA A 172 -8.96 -0.94 -18.44
N ALA A 173 -8.66 -0.40 -19.62
CA ALA A 173 -8.16 -1.20 -20.75
C ALA A 173 -6.82 -1.87 -20.43
N VAL A 174 -5.91 -1.22 -19.71
CA VAL A 174 -4.64 -1.81 -19.24
C VAL A 174 -4.89 -3.06 -18.39
N LEU A 175 -5.85 -3.02 -17.45
CA LEU A 175 -6.20 -4.20 -16.64
C LEU A 175 -6.79 -5.33 -17.51
N LEU A 176 -7.64 -4.99 -18.46
CA LEU A 176 -8.29 -5.97 -19.31
C LEU A 176 -7.31 -6.63 -20.28
N VAL A 177 -6.44 -5.83 -20.92
CA VAL A 177 -5.57 -6.29 -22.03
C VAL A 177 -4.23 -6.83 -21.51
N ILE A 178 -3.73 -6.35 -20.38
CA ILE A 178 -2.43 -6.77 -19.83
C ILE A 178 -2.62 -7.69 -18.62
N ALA A 179 -3.30 -7.21 -17.56
CA ALA A 179 -3.35 -7.96 -16.31
C ALA A 179 -4.20 -9.23 -16.43
N THR A 180 -5.37 -9.15 -17.06
CA THR A 180 -6.28 -10.30 -17.19
C THR A 180 -5.64 -11.47 -17.98
N PRO A 181 -5.05 -11.28 -19.17
CA PRO A 181 -4.40 -12.37 -19.88
C PRO A 181 -3.20 -12.94 -19.15
N LEU A 182 -2.36 -12.09 -18.55
CA LEU A 182 -1.21 -12.57 -17.79
C LEU A 182 -1.63 -13.42 -16.58
N HIS A 183 -2.65 -13.00 -15.83
CA HIS A 183 -3.20 -13.81 -14.75
C HIS A 183 -3.80 -15.12 -15.27
N TRP A 184 -4.55 -15.06 -16.38
CA TRP A 184 -5.22 -16.25 -16.93
C TRP A 184 -4.27 -17.27 -17.51
N PHE A 185 -3.26 -16.85 -18.26
CA PHE A 185 -2.36 -17.75 -18.98
C PHE A 185 -1.11 -18.14 -18.20
N CYS A 186 -0.56 -17.24 -17.36
CA CYS A 186 0.70 -17.50 -16.66
C CYS A 186 0.52 -18.11 -15.27
N LEU A 187 -0.67 -17.97 -14.64
CA LEU A 187 -0.93 -18.54 -13.30
C LEU A 187 -1.57 -19.95 -13.36
N ARG A 188 -1.18 -20.77 -14.33
CA ARG A 188 -1.69 -22.15 -14.53
C ARG A 188 -0.95 -23.21 -13.70
N LEU A 189 -0.07 -22.79 -12.82
CA LEU A 189 0.67 -23.71 -11.96
C LEU A 189 -0.29 -24.49 -11.05
N PRO A 190 0.03 -25.77 -10.73
CA PRO A 190 -0.79 -26.57 -9.84
C PRO A 190 -1.02 -25.84 -8.52
N TRP A 191 -2.28 -25.81 -8.09
CA TRP A 191 -2.67 -25.24 -6.81
C TRP A 191 -3.00 -26.39 -5.87
N PRO A 192 -2.06 -26.82 -5.03
CA PRO A 192 -2.36 -27.89 -4.08
C PRO A 192 -3.43 -27.36 -3.12
N GLY A 193 -4.56 -28.07 -3.08
CA GLY A 193 -5.61 -27.81 -2.09
C GLY A 193 -4.99 -27.73 -0.68
N THR A 194 -5.52 -26.88 0.17
CA THR A 194 -5.10 -26.86 1.56
C THR A 194 -5.33 -28.23 2.17
N ALA A 195 -4.26 -28.95 2.52
CA ALA A 195 -4.37 -29.83 3.66
C ALA A 195 -4.97 -28.98 4.80
N SER A 196 -6.06 -29.49 5.37
CA SER A 196 -6.84 -28.88 6.46
C SER A 196 -5.96 -28.02 7.36
N PRO A 197 -6.37 -26.81 7.78
CA PRO A 197 -5.58 -26.04 8.72
C PRO A 197 -5.29 -26.97 9.90
N ARG A 198 -4.03 -27.35 10.09
CA ARG A 198 -3.64 -27.99 11.34
C ARG A 198 -4.12 -27.08 12.44
N SER A 199 -5.00 -27.61 13.25
CA SER A 199 -5.69 -27.05 14.41
C SER A 199 -5.10 -25.70 14.84
N GLY A 200 -5.94 -24.67 14.68
CA GLY A 200 -5.57 -23.33 15.09
C GLY A 200 -5.04 -23.37 16.51
N THR A 201 -3.90 -22.75 16.72
CA THR A 201 -3.49 -22.33 18.06
C THR A 201 -4.68 -21.59 18.65
N ALA A 202 -5.24 -22.13 19.74
CA ALA A 202 -6.39 -21.52 20.37
C ALA A 202 -6.02 -20.06 20.73
N PHE A 203 -6.96 -19.12 20.56
CA PHE A 203 -6.70 -17.71 20.91
C PHE A 203 -6.21 -17.58 22.35
N SER A 204 -6.63 -18.50 23.25
CA SER A 204 -6.12 -18.62 24.62
C SER A 204 -4.59 -18.65 24.71
N ASP A 205 -3.90 -19.28 23.75
CA ASP A 205 -2.44 -19.45 23.80
C ASP A 205 -1.66 -18.18 23.43
N ILE A 206 -2.27 -17.29 22.65
CA ILE A 206 -1.64 -16.03 22.22
C ILE A 206 -2.16 -14.82 22.98
N ARG A 207 -3.28 -14.96 23.68
CA ARG A 207 -3.93 -13.90 24.46
C ARG A 207 -2.98 -13.16 25.41
N PRO A 208 -2.12 -13.84 26.19
CA PRO A 208 -1.18 -13.17 27.08
C PRO A 208 -0.21 -12.24 26.33
N VAL A 209 0.25 -12.64 25.14
CA VAL A 209 1.14 -11.84 24.29
C VAL A 209 0.38 -10.68 23.68
N VAL A 210 -0.79 -10.93 23.07
CA VAL A 210 -1.60 -9.89 22.39
C VAL A 210 -2.07 -8.79 23.35
N LEU A 211 -2.36 -9.14 24.61
CA LEU A 211 -2.76 -8.21 25.66
C LEU A 211 -1.56 -7.62 26.44
N SER A 212 -0.32 -8.02 26.11
CA SER A 212 0.84 -7.44 26.78
C SER A 212 1.02 -5.97 26.40
N ARG A 213 1.60 -5.21 27.32
CA ARG A 213 1.90 -3.79 27.11
C ARG A 213 2.80 -3.58 25.90
N GLU A 214 3.83 -4.41 25.74
CA GLU A 214 4.80 -4.33 24.63
C GLU A 214 4.11 -4.54 23.28
N PHE A 215 3.21 -5.52 23.20
CA PHE A 215 2.48 -5.81 21.96
C PHE A 215 1.51 -4.69 21.60
N THR A 216 0.79 -4.15 22.58
CA THR A 216 -0.15 -3.03 22.35
C THR A 216 0.60 -1.77 21.92
N LEU A 217 1.74 -1.46 22.57
CA LEU A 217 2.59 -0.33 22.18
C LEU A 217 3.13 -0.50 20.76
N LEU A 218 3.59 -1.71 20.38
CA LEU A 218 4.02 -2.02 19.03
C LEU A 218 2.90 -1.81 18.01
N ALA A 219 1.73 -2.41 18.23
CA ALA A 219 0.60 -2.32 17.31
C ALA A 219 0.12 -0.86 17.13
N THR A 220 0.06 -0.08 18.23
CA THR A 220 -0.30 1.35 18.19
C THR A 220 0.76 2.16 17.42
N ALA A 221 2.04 1.93 17.68
CA ALA A 221 3.12 2.61 16.96
C ALA A 221 3.09 2.30 15.45
N LEU A 222 2.82 1.04 15.08
CA LEU A 222 2.63 0.65 13.68
C LEU A 222 1.41 1.34 13.03
N ALA A 223 0.32 1.49 13.77
CA ALA A 223 -0.89 2.15 13.29
C ALA A 223 -0.66 3.66 13.06
N LEU A 224 -0.05 4.35 14.02
CA LEU A 224 0.28 5.78 13.90
C LEU A 224 1.24 6.03 12.74
N ALA A 225 2.25 5.17 12.58
CA ALA A 225 3.20 5.25 11.48
C ALA A 225 2.52 4.97 10.13
N ALA A 226 1.65 3.97 10.05
CA ALA A 226 0.88 3.68 8.85
C ALA A 226 0.00 4.88 8.46
N LEU A 227 -0.80 5.40 9.41
CA LEU A 227 -1.63 6.58 9.15
C LEU A 227 -0.79 7.72 8.59
N SER A 228 0.29 8.09 9.27
CA SER A 228 1.08 9.27 8.93
C SER A 228 1.81 9.13 7.60
N LEU A 229 2.53 8.02 7.38
CA LEU A 229 3.32 7.81 6.16
C LEU A 229 2.42 7.65 4.91
N TYR A 230 1.28 6.95 5.06
CA TYR A 230 0.37 6.77 3.94
C TYR A 230 -0.47 8.02 3.66
N ALA A 231 -0.94 8.74 4.71
CA ALA A 231 -1.65 10.00 4.52
C ALA A 231 -0.76 11.04 3.82
N THR A 232 0.51 11.17 4.26
CA THR A 232 1.48 12.06 3.60
C THR A 232 1.68 11.69 2.13
N THR A 233 1.91 10.40 1.83
CA THR A 233 2.17 9.98 0.43
C THR A 233 0.95 10.16 -0.46
N LEU A 234 -0.26 9.83 0.03
CA LEU A 234 -1.49 9.92 -0.77
C LEU A 234 -1.98 11.34 -0.97
N ASN A 235 -1.61 12.25 -0.07
CA ASN A 235 -1.90 13.67 -0.20
C ASN A 235 -0.69 14.48 -0.71
N LEU A 236 0.38 13.82 -1.18
CA LEU A 236 1.59 14.50 -1.64
C LEU A 236 1.33 15.35 -2.88
N VAL A 237 0.55 14.86 -3.84
CA VAL A 237 0.22 15.62 -5.07
C VAL A 237 -0.59 16.86 -4.75
N PRO A 238 -1.72 16.81 -4.02
CA PRO A 238 -2.43 18.02 -3.58
C PRO A 238 -1.55 18.99 -2.78
N PHE A 239 -0.71 18.48 -1.88
CA PHE A 239 0.23 19.30 -1.12
C PHE A 239 1.22 20.04 -2.02
N LEU A 240 1.83 19.37 -3.01
CA LEU A 240 2.77 20.02 -3.94
C LEU A 240 2.08 21.06 -4.83
N ILE A 241 0.82 20.82 -5.20
CA ILE A 241 0.02 21.82 -5.94
C ILE A 241 -0.29 23.03 -5.05
N GLU A 242 -0.61 22.85 -3.77
CA GLU A 242 -0.77 23.94 -2.80
C GLU A 242 0.52 24.77 -2.67
N ARG A 243 1.70 24.15 -2.88
CA ARG A 243 3.01 24.82 -2.92
C ARG A 243 3.30 25.53 -4.25
N GLY A 244 2.33 25.59 -5.18
CA GLY A 244 2.43 26.30 -6.45
C GLY A 244 2.99 25.47 -7.62
N LEU A 245 3.16 24.14 -7.45
CA LEU A 245 3.61 23.29 -8.55
C LEU A 245 2.43 22.92 -9.46
N ASP A 246 2.68 22.81 -10.75
CA ASP A 246 1.70 22.24 -11.67
C ASP A 246 1.52 20.73 -11.44
N THR A 247 0.43 20.17 -11.98
CA THR A 247 0.06 18.76 -11.78
C THR A 247 1.14 17.77 -12.26
N ALA A 248 1.85 18.11 -13.36
CA ALA A 248 2.88 17.22 -13.90
C ALA A 248 4.11 17.19 -12.99
N THR A 249 4.55 18.34 -12.51
CA THR A 249 5.65 18.49 -11.56
C THR A 249 5.30 17.85 -10.21
N ALA A 250 4.07 18.01 -9.72
CA ALA A 250 3.59 17.36 -8.51
C ALA A 250 3.55 15.82 -8.65
N ALA A 251 3.15 15.30 -9.82
CA ALA A 251 3.19 13.87 -10.11
C ALA A 251 4.63 13.34 -10.16
N ALA A 252 5.59 14.13 -10.68
CA ALA A 252 7.01 13.79 -10.62
C ALA A 252 7.50 13.67 -9.15
N GLY A 253 7.02 14.53 -8.25
CA GLY A 253 7.28 14.42 -6.81
C GLY A 253 6.80 13.09 -6.23
N LEU A 254 5.60 12.62 -6.61
CA LEU A 254 5.10 11.31 -6.21
C LEU A 254 5.93 10.16 -6.80
N SER A 255 6.39 10.28 -8.04
CA SER A 255 7.31 9.32 -8.67
C SER A 255 8.62 9.22 -7.90
N LEU A 256 9.21 10.37 -7.53
CA LEU A 256 10.44 10.42 -6.72
C LEU A 256 10.24 9.84 -5.33
N CYS A 257 9.07 10.03 -4.70
CA CYS A 257 8.70 9.32 -3.49
C CYS A 257 8.72 7.79 -3.72
N GLY A 258 8.24 7.31 -4.87
CA GLY A 258 8.33 5.90 -5.28
C GLY A 258 9.77 5.40 -5.43
N VAL A 259 10.65 6.19 -6.05
CA VAL A 259 12.10 5.90 -6.10
C VAL A 259 12.66 5.78 -4.67
N GLY A 260 12.31 6.73 -3.80
CA GLY A 260 12.67 6.67 -2.38
C GLY A 260 12.25 5.36 -1.72
N GLN A 261 11.04 4.86 -1.98
CA GLN A 261 10.57 3.58 -1.44
C GLN A 261 11.45 2.40 -1.84
N ILE A 262 11.93 2.37 -3.09
CA ILE A 262 12.84 1.33 -3.58
C ILE A 262 14.18 1.43 -2.86
N LEU A 263 14.76 2.64 -2.80
CA LEU A 263 16.04 2.90 -2.11
C LEU A 263 15.95 2.52 -0.61
N GLY A 264 14.86 2.87 0.04
CA GLY A 264 14.60 2.50 1.44
C GLY A 264 14.59 0.98 1.64
N ARG A 265 13.87 0.23 0.79
CA ARG A 265 13.84 -1.25 0.87
C ARG A 265 15.22 -1.86 0.69
N LEU A 266 16.03 -1.32 -0.23
CA LEU A 266 17.42 -1.76 -0.42
C LEU A 266 18.32 -1.40 0.77
N GLY A 267 18.06 -0.28 1.45
CA GLY A 267 18.80 0.15 2.64
C GLY A 267 18.41 -0.58 3.93
N TYR A 268 17.23 -1.19 3.99
CA TYR A 268 16.70 -1.82 5.22
C TYR A 268 17.61 -2.93 5.79
N PRO A 269 18.22 -3.83 5.00
CA PRO A 269 19.16 -4.82 5.54
C PRO A 269 20.35 -4.21 6.27
N THR A 270 20.84 -3.06 5.81
CA THR A 270 21.94 -2.33 6.47
C THR A 270 21.49 -1.77 7.81
N LEU A 271 20.29 -1.19 7.87
CA LEU A 271 19.68 -0.73 9.12
C LEU A 271 19.50 -1.89 10.10
N THR A 272 19.04 -3.04 9.62
CA THR A 272 18.82 -4.25 10.43
C THR A 272 20.12 -4.78 11.07
N ARG A 273 21.25 -4.68 10.35
CA ARG A 273 22.56 -5.11 10.86
C ARG A 273 23.13 -4.17 11.91
N ARG A 274 22.73 -2.90 11.92
CA ARG A 274 23.32 -1.85 12.78
C ARG A 274 22.47 -1.50 13.99
N THR A 275 21.23 -2.02 14.08
CA THR A 275 20.28 -1.63 15.12
C THR A 275 19.58 -2.84 15.73
N SER A 276 19.27 -2.78 17.03
CA SER A 276 18.36 -3.72 17.68
C SER A 276 16.90 -3.50 17.23
N PRO A 277 15.99 -4.46 17.41
CA PRO A 277 14.62 -4.37 16.94
C PRO A 277 13.87 -3.11 17.39
N HIS A 278 13.98 -2.72 18.68
CA HIS A 278 13.28 -1.53 19.16
C HIS A 278 13.95 -0.23 18.71
N HIS A 279 15.27 -0.14 18.75
CA HIS A 279 16.01 1.02 18.22
C HIS A 279 15.72 1.22 16.73
N ARG A 280 15.67 0.14 15.95
CA ARG A 280 15.33 0.18 14.52
C ARG A 280 13.99 0.83 14.27
N MET A 281 12.97 0.43 15.04
CA MET A 281 11.63 0.98 14.92
C MET A 281 11.62 2.47 15.31
N ALA A 282 12.21 2.81 16.45
CA ALA A 282 12.27 4.20 16.91
C ALA A 282 13.00 5.11 15.92
N VAL A 283 14.18 4.71 15.43
CA VAL A 283 14.95 5.46 14.43
C VAL A 283 14.17 5.62 13.14
N LEU A 284 13.53 4.55 12.65
CA LEU A 284 12.75 4.63 11.43
C LEU A 284 11.58 5.60 11.55
N LEU A 285 10.82 5.53 12.65
CA LEU A 285 9.68 6.41 12.87
C LEU A 285 10.12 7.85 13.12
N ALA A 286 11.21 8.08 13.86
CA ALA A 286 11.80 9.42 14.02
C ALA A 286 12.25 10.01 12.67
N SER A 287 12.89 9.20 11.81
CA SER A 287 13.23 9.62 10.44
C SER A 287 11.99 9.97 9.61
N GLY A 288 10.89 9.23 9.80
CA GLY A 288 9.60 9.53 9.19
C GLY A 288 9.02 10.86 9.67
N ALA A 289 9.05 11.10 10.98
CA ALA A 289 8.62 12.36 11.57
C ALA A 289 9.41 13.55 10.99
N LEU A 290 10.74 13.40 10.95
CA LEU A 290 11.62 14.44 10.41
C LEU A 290 11.34 14.70 8.94
N SER A 291 11.21 13.66 8.11
CA SER A 291 10.97 13.83 6.68
C SER A 291 9.60 14.49 6.38
N ILE A 292 8.56 14.13 7.12
CA ILE A 292 7.23 14.74 7.00
C ILE A 292 7.25 16.19 7.49
N ALA A 293 7.90 16.46 8.63
CA ALA A 293 8.03 17.83 9.16
C ALA A 293 8.83 18.74 8.20
N LEU A 294 9.91 18.25 7.62
CA LEU A 294 10.68 18.99 6.61
C LEU A 294 9.83 19.33 5.39
N LEU A 295 9.04 18.38 4.86
CA LEU A 295 8.09 18.67 3.79
C LEU A 295 7.10 19.76 4.17
N ALA A 296 6.56 19.70 5.39
CA ALA A 296 5.58 20.68 5.86
C ALA A 296 6.16 22.08 6.03
N LEU A 297 7.39 22.21 6.55
CA LEU A 297 8.02 23.48 6.92
C LEU A 297 8.78 24.13 5.78
N VAL A 298 9.30 23.36 4.82
CA VAL A 298 10.09 23.89 3.70
C VAL A 298 9.16 24.44 2.62
N PRO A 299 9.16 25.77 2.35
CA PRO A 299 8.30 26.36 1.32
C PRO A 299 8.80 26.10 -0.11
N GLY A 300 10.08 25.79 -0.28
CA GLY A 300 10.79 25.60 -1.56
C GLY A 300 12.30 25.78 -1.33
N PRO A 301 13.12 25.71 -2.36
CA PRO A 301 12.81 25.48 -3.78
C PRO A 301 12.38 24.05 -4.11
N VAL A 302 11.87 23.82 -5.33
CA VAL A 302 11.36 22.52 -5.79
C VAL A 302 12.29 21.32 -5.52
N PRO A 303 13.63 21.42 -5.73
CA PRO A 303 14.54 20.32 -5.41
C PRO A 303 14.50 19.87 -3.93
N LEU A 304 14.28 20.79 -2.99
CA LEU A 304 14.16 20.45 -1.57
C LEU A 304 12.84 19.74 -1.28
N LEU A 305 11.73 20.12 -1.91
CA LEU A 305 10.46 19.40 -1.81
C LEU A 305 10.59 17.97 -2.37
N PHE A 306 11.32 17.83 -3.47
CA PHE A 306 11.60 16.52 -4.06
C PHE A 306 12.52 15.67 -3.18
N ALA A 307 13.55 16.24 -2.58
CA ALA A 307 14.39 15.55 -1.60
C ALA A 307 13.57 15.07 -0.39
N GLY A 308 12.65 15.90 0.12
CA GLY A 308 11.71 15.53 1.16
C GLY A 308 10.77 14.40 0.74
N ALA A 309 10.27 14.41 -0.50
CA ALA A 309 9.45 13.34 -1.06
C ALA A 309 10.23 12.01 -1.16
N VAL A 310 11.48 12.04 -1.62
CA VAL A 310 12.37 10.87 -1.66
C VAL A 310 12.63 10.34 -0.24
N ALA A 311 12.93 11.21 0.71
CA ALA A 311 13.19 10.83 2.10
C ALA A 311 11.97 10.16 2.74
N THR A 312 10.79 10.76 2.60
CA THR A 312 9.52 10.20 3.08
C THR A 312 9.24 8.85 2.41
N GLY A 313 9.49 8.76 1.10
CA GLY A 313 9.40 7.52 0.36
C GLY A 313 10.33 6.44 0.89
N ALA A 314 11.59 6.77 1.18
CA ALA A 314 12.58 5.82 1.72
C ALA A 314 12.13 5.25 3.08
N VAL A 315 11.66 6.11 3.97
CA VAL A 315 11.10 5.67 5.26
C VAL A 315 9.89 4.76 5.05
N ARG A 316 8.96 5.12 4.16
CA ARG A 316 7.79 4.30 3.86
C ARG A 316 8.19 2.93 3.27
N GLY A 317 9.20 2.89 2.41
CA GLY A 317 9.74 1.64 1.86
C GLY A 317 10.32 0.73 2.93
N MET A 318 11.11 1.28 3.85
CA MET A 318 11.64 0.56 5.02
C MET A 318 10.52 0.13 5.97
N PHE A 319 9.50 0.96 6.19
CA PHE A 319 8.37 0.67 7.06
C PHE A 319 7.59 -0.58 6.62
N THR A 320 7.44 -0.81 5.31
CA THR A 320 6.82 -2.03 4.79
C THR A 320 7.57 -3.29 5.24
N LEU A 321 8.91 -3.25 5.24
CA LEU A 321 9.73 -4.36 5.71
C LEU A 321 9.74 -4.47 7.24
N LEU A 322 9.71 -3.33 7.93
CA LEU A 322 9.58 -3.29 9.39
C LEU A 322 8.29 -3.98 9.84
N GLN A 323 7.15 -3.69 9.21
CA GLN A 323 5.87 -4.35 9.52
C GLN A 323 5.96 -5.87 9.38
N ALA A 324 6.69 -6.36 8.38
CA ALA A 324 6.86 -7.79 8.16
C ALA A 324 7.80 -8.47 9.17
N THR A 325 8.72 -7.74 9.80
CA THR A 325 9.74 -8.32 10.69
C THR A 325 9.51 -8.00 12.17
N ALA A 326 8.77 -6.96 12.50
CA ALA A 326 8.62 -6.43 13.86
C ALA A 326 8.14 -7.47 14.90
N VAL A 327 7.24 -8.36 14.50
CA VAL A 327 6.71 -9.42 15.37
C VAL A 327 7.72 -10.57 15.50
N SER A 328 8.28 -11.03 14.37
CA SER A 328 9.26 -12.14 14.40
C SER A 328 10.54 -11.79 15.15
N ASP A 329 10.95 -10.53 15.09
CA ASP A 329 12.16 -10.03 15.76
C ASP A 329 12.01 -9.99 17.30
N ARG A 330 10.77 -9.93 17.82
CA ARG A 330 10.46 -9.84 19.26
C ARG A 330 9.97 -11.15 19.86
N TRP A 331 9.04 -11.82 19.18
CA TRP A 331 8.37 -13.03 19.68
C TRP A 331 8.71 -14.30 18.90
N GLY A 332 9.68 -14.22 17.97
CA GLY A 332 10.12 -15.36 17.17
C GLY A 332 9.12 -15.77 16.09
N THR A 333 9.38 -16.93 15.45
CA THR A 333 8.64 -17.39 14.27
C THR A 333 7.54 -18.42 14.56
N GLY A 334 7.48 -18.97 15.77
CA GLY A 334 6.59 -20.09 16.09
C GLY A 334 5.10 -19.81 15.95
N ARG A 335 4.67 -18.57 16.26
CA ARG A 335 3.29 -18.07 16.16
C ARG A 335 3.19 -16.81 15.31
N TYR A 336 4.16 -16.59 14.44
CA TYR A 336 4.32 -15.36 13.68
C TYR A 336 3.07 -14.96 12.91
N ALA A 337 2.47 -15.87 12.14
CA ALA A 337 1.34 -15.52 11.28
C ALA A 337 0.17 -14.90 12.05
N THR A 338 -0.20 -15.53 13.17
CA THR A 338 -1.31 -15.07 14.01
C THR A 338 -0.96 -13.76 14.74
N LEU A 339 0.19 -13.69 15.38
CA LEU A 339 0.63 -12.49 16.09
C LEU A 339 0.81 -11.31 15.13
N ASN A 340 1.39 -11.55 13.95
CA ASN A 340 1.54 -10.51 12.93
C ASN A 340 0.20 -9.98 12.42
N ALA A 341 -0.80 -10.84 12.25
CA ALA A 341 -2.14 -10.42 11.86
C ALA A 341 -2.75 -9.47 12.91
N PHE A 342 -2.64 -9.79 14.21
CA PHE A 342 -3.11 -8.90 15.28
C PHE A 342 -2.31 -7.59 15.37
N ALA A 343 -0.98 -7.64 15.21
CA ALA A 343 -0.14 -6.44 15.27
C ALA A 343 -0.39 -5.49 14.10
N THR A 344 -0.67 -6.02 12.90
CA THR A 344 -0.83 -5.22 11.69
C THR A 344 -2.27 -4.81 11.39
N ALA A 345 -3.28 -5.42 12.03
CA ALA A 345 -4.68 -5.08 11.82
C ALA A 345 -5.00 -3.59 12.10
N PRO A 346 -4.53 -2.96 13.21
CA PRO A 346 -4.72 -1.53 13.42
C PRO A 346 -4.01 -0.67 12.36
N ALA A 347 -2.83 -1.11 11.90
CA ALA A 347 -2.10 -0.41 10.84
C ALA A 347 -2.82 -0.50 9.49
N ALA A 348 -3.47 -1.64 9.19
CA ALA A 348 -4.29 -1.78 7.98
C ALA A 348 -5.52 -0.88 8.02
N ALA A 349 -6.19 -0.77 9.17
CA ALA A 349 -7.30 0.17 9.36
C ALA A 349 -6.83 1.64 9.21
N ALA A 350 -5.68 1.98 9.80
CA ALA A 350 -5.05 3.30 9.68
C ALA A 350 -4.67 3.63 8.23
N LEU A 351 -4.11 2.68 7.49
CA LEU A 351 -3.85 2.80 6.06
C LEU A 351 -5.12 3.12 5.26
N ALA A 352 -6.20 2.40 5.54
CA ALA A 352 -7.47 2.60 4.82
C ALA A 352 -8.09 3.99 5.11
N ALA A 353 -7.91 4.50 6.31
CA ALA A 353 -8.36 5.85 6.70
C ALA A 353 -7.41 6.96 6.20
N ALA A 354 -6.15 6.65 5.88
CA ALA A 354 -5.10 7.64 5.62
C ALA A 354 -5.45 8.71 4.55
N PRO A 355 -6.04 8.37 3.38
CA PRO A 355 -6.38 9.37 2.38
C PRO A 355 -7.36 10.42 2.90
N ALA A 356 -8.45 9.95 3.53
CA ALA A 356 -9.47 10.81 4.11
C ALA A 356 -8.93 11.60 5.29
N ALA A 357 -8.17 10.97 6.17
CA ALA A 357 -7.58 11.63 7.34
C ALA A 357 -6.68 12.80 6.93
N GLY A 358 -5.82 12.62 5.91
CA GLY A 358 -4.99 13.70 5.38
C GLY A 358 -5.79 14.86 4.83
N ALA A 359 -6.83 14.57 4.04
CA ALA A 359 -7.69 15.60 3.45
C ALA A 359 -8.56 16.32 4.50
N LEU A 360 -9.08 15.60 5.50
CA LEU A 360 -9.85 16.17 6.62
C LEU A 360 -8.97 17.10 7.47
N LEU A 361 -7.75 16.68 7.80
CA LEU A 361 -6.79 17.50 8.53
C LEU A 361 -6.44 18.76 7.72
N ALA A 362 -6.22 18.63 6.41
CA ALA A 362 -5.93 19.79 5.56
C ALA A 362 -7.12 20.76 5.52
N ALA A 363 -8.35 20.27 5.43
CA ALA A 363 -9.55 21.10 5.48
C ALA A 363 -9.71 21.81 6.83
N ALA A 364 -9.45 21.12 7.94
CA ALA A 364 -9.57 21.66 9.30
C ALA A 364 -8.48 22.69 9.64
N LEU A 365 -7.27 22.52 9.08
CA LEU A 365 -6.09 23.35 9.37
C LEU A 365 -5.77 24.35 8.25
N SER A 366 -6.72 24.55 7.33
CA SER A 366 -6.60 25.48 6.19
C SER A 366 -5.38 25.22 5.30
N GLY A 367 -4.96 23.94 5.16
CA GLY A 367 -3.88 23.56 4.26
C GLY A 367 -3.18 22.25 4.62
N TYR A 368 -2.49 21.68 3.63
CA TYR A 368 -1.76 20.41 3.78
C TYR A 368 -0.50 20.55 4.65
N SER A 369 0.08 21.75 4.74
CA SER A 369 1.24 21.99 5.61
C SER A 369 0.91 21.74 7.08
N GLY A 370 -0.21 22.28 7.56
CA GLY A 370 -0.71 22.02 8.92
C GLY A 370 -1.04 20.54 9.13
N ALA A 371 -1.69 19.90 8.15
CA ALA A 371 -1.99 18.47 8.20
C ALA A 371 -0.72 17.62 8.34
N PHE A 372 0.33 17.92 7.56
CA PHE A 372 1.59 17.18 7.61
C PHE A 372 2.33 17.38 8.93
N LEU A 373 2.25 18.57 9.56
CA LEU A 373 2.79 18.79 10.91
C LEU A 373 2.08 17.91 11.95
N VAL A 374 0.75 17.81 11.90
CA VAL A 374 0.01 16.89 12.79
C VAL A 374 0.42 15.44 12.53
N LEU A 375 0.56 15.02 11.27
CA LEU A 375 1.03 13.68 10.94
C LEU A 375 2.46 13.42 11.41
N ALA A 376 3.34 14.42 11.37
CA ALA A 376 4.69 14.34 11.92
C ALA A 376 4.67 14.16 13.45
N VAL A 377 3.79 14.86 14.16
CA VAL A 377 3.59 14.68 15.61
C VAL A 377 3.09 13.27 15.91
N LEU A 378 2.10 12.76 15.16
CA LEU A 378 1.56 11.41 15.36
C LEU A 378 2.63 10.33 15.19
N VAL A 379 3.48 10.42 14.18
CA VAL A 379 4.56 9.44 13.99
C VAL A 379 5.67 9.62 15.01
N THR A 380 5.90 10.84 15.54
CA THR A 380 6.81 11.08 16.68
C THR A 380 6.29 10.40 17.95
N CYS A 381 4.99 10.51 18.23
CA CYS A 381 4.36 9.74 19.32
C CYS A 381 4.56 8.22 19.09
N GLY A 382 4.38 7.75 17.85
CA GLY A 382 4.69 6.36 17.49
C GLY A 382 6.14 5.96 17.77
N ALA A 383 7.11 6.84 17.51
CA ALA A 383 8.53 6.59 17.83
C ALA A 383 8.76 6.50 19.36
N GLY A 384 8.11 7.35 20.14
CA GLY A 384 8.14 7.30 21.62
C GLY A 384 7.55 5.99 22.15
N LEU A 385 6.39 5.57 21.64
CA LEU A 385 5.77 4.28 21.98
C LEU A 385 6.67 3.09 21.61
N ALA A 386 7.32 3.15 20.45
CA ALA A 386 8.26 2.12 20.01
C ALA A 386 9.47 2.01 20.95
N SER A 387 9.99 3.13 21.43
CA SER A 387 11.08 3.15 22.41
C SER A 387 10.64 2.60 23.77
N ALA A 388 9.39 2.84 24.18
CA ALA A 388 8.82 2.35 25.45
C ALA A 388 8.40 0.87 25.41
N ALA A 389 8.30 0.27 24.21
CA ALA A 389 7.86 -1.12 24.04
C ALA A 389 8.93 -2.16 24.45
N GLY A 390 10.19 -1.76 24.66
CA GLY A 390 11.27 -2.67 25.04
C GLY A 390 11.59 -3.74 23.99
N ASP A 391 12.46 -4.68 24.36
CA ASP A 391 12.91 -5.78 23.46
C ASP A 391 11.99 -7.03 23.50
N GLY A 392 10.88 -7.01 24.23
CA GLY A 392 9.89 -8.09 24.24
C GLY A 392 10.43 -9.45 24.76
N ARG A 393 11.48 -9.45 25.55
CA ARG A 393 11.96 -10.66 26.20
C ARG A 393 11.05 -10.97 27.40
N PRO A 394 10.50 -12.20 27.49
CA PRO A 394 9.74 -12.62 28.67
C PRO A 394 10.63 -12.66 29.90
#